data_aa9afeecc945eb51dc535b3869cc7fa3
#
_entry.id   aa9afeecc945eb51dc535b3869cc7fa3
#
_cell.length_a   1.000
_cell.length_b   1.000
_cell.length_c   1.000
_cell.angle_alpha   90.00
_cell.angle_beta   90.00
_cell.angle_gamma   90.00
#
_symmetry.space_group_name_H-M   'P 1'
#
loop_
_entity.id
_entity.type
_entity.pdbx_description
1 polymer ?
#
loop_
_entity_poly.entity_id
_entity_poly.type
_entity_poly.pdbx_seq_one_letter_code
_entity_poly.pdbx_strand_id
1 'polypeptide(L)'
;YRFFQKITPDKMEAEDLSQTVFIKLFKALKKFRFESEFNTYLYRVNVNTANTYFKRNKWRNMLHLDQAPDTGYVETSQEKQWQKEEVWATVVRLPKKQRLVVMMRISQALSFKDIGNILNMTEGSAKVNYHHGIKRVKLLLGNNK
;
A
#
# COMPACT_ATOMS: atom_id res chain seq x y z
N TYR A 1 -3.10 -0.05 11.82
CA TYR A 1 -3.09 1.39 11.70
C TYR A 1 -1.75 1.92 11.16
N ARG A 2 -0.60 1.62 11.79
CA ARG A 2 0.74 2.06 11.35
C ARG A 2 1.05 1.76 9.89
N PHE A 3 0.54 0.67 9.34
CA PHE A 3 0.67 0.34 7.93
C PHE A 3 0.03 1.41 7.05
N PHE A 4 -1.21 1.80 7.36
CA PHE A 4 -1.92 2.80 6.57
C PHE A 4 -1.34 4.20 6.75
N GLN A 5 -0.87 4.58 7.94
CA GLN A 5 -0.16 5.85 8.14
C GLN A 5 1.11 6.01 7.31
N LYS A 6 1.73 4.90 6.89
CA LYS A 6 2.90 4.95 6.00
C LYS A 6 2.53 5.18 4.55
N ILE A 7 1.32 4.84 4.12
CA ILE A 7 0.90 4.84 2.73
C ILE A 7 -0.09 5.94 2.37
N THR A 8 -0.79 6.51 3.34
CA THR A 8 -1.61 7.71 3.14
C THR A 8 -1.16 8.83 4.07
N PRO A 9 -1.13 10.08 3.58
CA PRO A 9 -0.84 11.24 4.42
C PRO A 9 -2.01 11.61 5.33
N ASP A 10 -3.23 11.30 4.91
CA ASP A 10 -4.44 11.65 5.64
C ASP A 10 -4.70 10.69 6.80
N LYS A 11 -4.75 11.25 8.01
CA LYS A 11 -5.00 10.50 9.24
C LYS A 11 -6.39 9.85 9.23
N MET A 12 -7.42 10.56 8.78
CA MET A 12 -8.80 10.05 8.72
C MET A 12 -8.90 8.88 7.75
N GLU A 13 -8.27 8.98 6.57
CA GLU A 13 -8.21 7.88 5.63
C GLU A 13 -7.47 6.65 6.20
N ALA A 14 -6.38 6.86 6.94
CA ALA A 14 -5.66 5.77 7.61
C ALA A 14 -6.53 5.06 8.66
N GLU A 15 -7.37 5.82 9.38
CA GLU A 15 -8.33 5.30 10.34
C GLU A 15 -9.44 4.50 9.64
N ASP A 16 -10.04 5.03 8.58
CA ASP A 16 -11.09 4.37 7.80
C ASP A 16 -10.61 3.07 7.15
N LEU A 17 -9.39 3.07 6.61
CA LEU A 17 -8.78 1.87 6.06
C LEU A 17 -8.53 0.81 7.14
N SER A 18 -8.11 1.23 8.32
CA SER A 18 -7.92 0.35 9.46
C SER A 18 -9.23 -0.27 9.94
N GLN A 19 -10.29 0.52 10.05
CA GLN A 19 -11.63 0.05 10.36
C GLN A 19 -12.13 -0.96 9.31
N THR A 20 -11.90 -0.66 8.02
CA THR A 20 -12.24 -1.58 6.92
C THR A 20 -11.55 -2.93 7.08
N VAL A 21 -10.28 -2.94 7.50
CA VAL A 21 -9.53 -4.17 7.78
C VAL A 21 -10.14 -4.92 8.96
N PHE A 22 -10.47 -4.23 10.05
CA PHE A 22 -11.12 -4.87 11.22
C PHE A 22 -12.45 -5.52 10.85
N ILE A 23 -13.29 -4.84 10.07
CA ILE A 23 -14.56 -5.41 9.61
C ILE A 23 -14.33 -6.67 8.76
N LYS A 24 -13.36 -6.63 7.84
CA LYS A 24 -12.99 -7.79 7.01
C LYS A 24 -12.49 -8.95 7.86
N LEU A 25 -11.61 -8.67 8.84
CA LEU A 25 -11.09 -9.68 9.76
C LEU A 25 -12.21 -10.29 10.61
N PHE A 26 -13.08 -9.48 11.19
CA PHE A 26 -14.19 -9.96 12.01
C PHE A 26 -15.09 -10.92 11.23
N LYS A 27 -15.42 -10.59 9.98
CA LYS A 27 -16.22 -11.47 9.10
C LYS A 27 -15.48 -12.76 8.73
N ALA A 28 -14.18 -12.66 8.51
CA ALA A 28 -13.36 -13.78 8.08
C ALA A 28 -13.00 -14.73 9.23
N LEU A 29 -12.81 -14.23 10.45
CA LEU A 29 -12.47 -15.06 11.63
C LEU A 29 -13.50 -16.13 11.90
N LYS A 30 -14.78 -15.87 11.63
CA LYS A 30 -15.87 -16.88 11.76
C LYS A 30 -15.68 -18.10 10.85
N LYS A 31 -14.90 -17.98 9.77
CA LYS A 31 -14.64 -19.01 8.75
C LYS A 31 -13.16 -19.34 8.61
N PHE A 32 -12.32 -18.80 9.51
CA PHE A 32 -10.87 -18.98 9.42
C PHE A 32 -10.49 -20.42 9.76
N ARG A 33 -9.92 -21.13 8.77
CA ARG A 33 -9.60 -22.56 8.89
C ARG A 33 -8.21 -22.87 9.43
N PHE A 34 -7.45 -21.84 9.86
CA PHE A 34 -6.06 -21.97 10.32
C PHE A 34 -5.10 -22.63 9.30
N GLU A 35 -5.43 -22.58 8.02
CA GLU A 35 -4.61 -23.11 6.92
C GLU A 35 -3.36 -22.24 6.65
N SER A 36 -3.30 -21.04 7.20
CA SER A 36 -2.14 -20.14 7.18
C SER A 36 -2.00 -19.45 8.53
N GLU A 37 -0.78 -18.97 8.83
CA GLU A 37 -0.60 -18.12 10.01
C GLU A 37 -1.48 -16.86 9.92
N PHE A 38 -2.08 -16.49 11.04
CA PHE A 38 -2.95 -15.31 11.13
C PHE A 38 -2.26 -14.02 10.64
N ASN A 39 -0.97 -13.85 10.97
CA ASN A 39 -0.20 -12.70 10.50
C ASN A 39 -0.10 -12.64 8.97
N THR A 40 0.12 -13.77 8.32
CA THR A 40 0.15 -13.88 6.85
C THR A 40 -1.18 -13.44 6.24
N TYR A 41 -2.30 -13.89 6.84
CA TYR A 41 -3.63 -13.47 6.42
C TYR A 41 -3.85 -11.96 6.62
N LEU A 42 -3.49 -11.44 7.79
CA LEU A 42 -3.58 -10.01 8.11
C LEU A 42 -2.80 -9.14 7.12
N TYR A 43 -1.57 -9.54 6.76
CA TYR A 43 -0.75 -8.82 5.78
C TYR A 43 -1.42 -8.79 4.40
N ARG A 44 -1.99 -9.90 3.96
CA ARG A 44 -2.76 -9.96 2.70
C ARG A 44 -3.97 -9.02 2.73
N VAL A 45 -4.71 -9.00 3.83
CA VAL A 45 -5.87 -8.11 3.98
C VAL A 45 -5.46 -6.65 3.93
N ASN A 46 -4.39 -6.27 4.64
CA ASN A 46 -3.86 -4.91 4.64
C ASN A 46 -3.48 -4.46 3.22
N VAL A 47 -2.67 -5.26 2.52
CA VAL A 47 -2.18 -4.91 1.18
C VAL A 47 -3.32 -4.88 0.16
N ASN A 48 -4.27 -5.81 0.24
CA ASN A 48 -5.44 -5.81 -0.65
C ASN A 48 -6.34 -4.60 -0.40
N THR A 49 -6.51 -4.20 0.86
CA THR A 49 -7.29 -3.00 1.21
C THR A 49 -6.61 -1.74 0.70
N ALA A 50 -5.31 -1.60 0.88
CA ALA A 50 -4.53 -0.50 0.32
C ALA A 50 -4.60 -0.45 -1.22
N ASN A 51 -4.48 -1.60 -1.88
CA ASN A 51 -4.61 -1.68 -3.34
C ASN A 51 -5.97 -1.19 -3.84
N THR A 52 -7.05 -1.56 -3.14
CA THR A 52 -8.40 -1.11 -3.49
C THR A 52 -8.55 0.39 -3.31
N TYR A 53 -8.03 0.92 -2.20
CA TYR A 53 -8.00 2.35 -1.92
C TYR A 53 -7.29 3.13 -3.03
N PHE A 54 -6.07 2.75 -3.40
CA PHE A 54 -5.32 3.46 -4.45
C PHE A 54 -5.99 3.38 -5.82
N LYS A 55 -6.58 2.23 -6.17
CA LYS A 55 -7.35 2.13 -7.42
C LYS A 55 -8.52 3.11 -7.42
N ARG A 56 -9.26 3.20 -6.32
CA ARG A 56 -10.40 4.11 -6.18
C ARG A 56 -9.96 5.56 -6.27
N ASN A 57 -8.89 5.95 -5.60
CA ASN A 57 -8.36 7.32 -5.65
C ASN A 57 -7.86 7.69 -7.05
N LYS A 58 -7.20 6.76 -7.76
CA LYS A 58 -6.83 7.00 -9.16
C LYS A 58 -8.04 7.33 -10.03
N TRP A 59 -9.16 6.62 -9.85
CA TRP A 59 -10.41 6.88 -10.57
C TRP A 59 -11.01 8.24 -10.18
N ARG A 60 -11.03 8.58 -8.89
CA ARG A 60 -11.53 9.88 -8.41
C ARG A 60 -10.72 11.03 -9.00
N ASN A 61 -9.40 10.98 -8.95
CA ASN A 61 -8.52 11.99 -9.52
C ASN A 61 -8.68 12.10 -11.04
N MET A 62 -8.84 10.98 -11.75
CA MET A 62 -9.04 10.98 -13.20
C MET A 62 -10.38 11.61 -13.61
N LEU A 63 -11.40 11.47 -12.78
CA LEU A 63 -12.74 12.02 -13.04
C LEU A 63 -12.92 13.45 -12.50
N HIS A 64 -11.86 14.09 -11.97
CA HIS A 64 -11.90 15.42 -11.34
C HIS A 64 -13.02 15.57 -10.29
N LEU A 65 -13.39 14.49 -9.60
CA LEU A 65 -14.44 14.48 -8.58
C LEU A 65 -13.99 15.03 -7.23
N ASP A 66 -12.69 15.30 -7.06
CA ASP A 66 -12.13 15.94 -5.89
C ASP A 66 -11.87 17.44 -6.19
N GLN A 67 -12.89 18.27 -5.94
CA GLN A 67 -12.59 19.60 -5.44
C GLN A 67 -12.07 19.38 -4.01
N ALA A 68 -10.80 19.73 -3.79
CA ALA A 68 -10.12 19.51 -2.53
C ALA A 68 -10.96 20.06 -1.35
N PRO A 69 -11.25 19.28 -0.30
CA PRO A 69 -11.64 19.88 0.96
C PRO A 69 -10.39 20.58 1.50
N ASP A 70 -10.58 21.82 1.85
CA ASP A 70 -9.63 22.68 2.55
C ASP A 70 -9.25 21.99 3.89
N THR A 71 -8.17 21.24 3.89
CA THR A 71 -7.68 20.60 5.11
C THR A 71 -6.80 21.60 5.82
N GLY A 72 -7.36 22.14 6.90
CA GLY A 72 -6.73 23.07 7.80
C GLY A 72 -5.27 22.72 8.14
N TYR A 73 -4.46 23.74 8.11
CA TYR A 73 -3.05 23.80 8.44
C TYR A 73 -2.64 22.90 9.61
N VAL A 74 -1.76 21.95 9.33
CA VAL A 74 -0.77 21.48 10.29
C VAL A 74 0.60 21.67 9.64
N GLU A 75 1.30 22.64 10.14
CA GLU A 75 2.65 23.04 9.77
C GLU A 75 3.66 21.97 10.20
N THR A 76 3.88 20.95 9.39
CA THR A 76 5.09 20.13 9.44
C THR A 76 5.28 19.41 8.11
N SER A 77 6.15 20.00 7.28
CA SER A 77 6.71 19.38 6.05
C SER A 77 5.70 19.00 4.96
N GLN A 78 4.91 19.95 4.45
CA GLN A 78 4.14 19.78 3.22
C GLN A 78 4.99 19.14 2.10
N GLU A 79 6.25 19.54 1.98
CA GLU A 79 7.18 18.99 1.00
C GLU A 79 7.48 17.49 1.18
N LYS A 80 7.66 17.02 2.43
CA LYS A 80 7.83 15.57 2.72
C LYS A 80 6.54 14.79 2.50
N GLN A 81 5.40 15.42 2.70
CA GLN A 81 4.08 14.82 2.49
C GLN A 81 3.80 14.65 1.00
N TRP A 82 4.04 15.67 0.18
CA TRP A 82 3.92 15.60 -1.28
C TRP A 82 4.87 14.59 -1.91
N GLN A 83 6.13 14.55 -1.45
CA GLN A 83 7.08 13.53 -1.89
C GLN A 83 6.58 12.11 -1.58
N LYS A 84 5.96 11.91 -0.44
CA LYS A 84 5.39 10.61 -0.04
C LYS A 84 4.20 10.22 -0.91
N GLU A 85 3.30 11.16 -1.17
CA GLU A 85 2.15 10.96 -2.06
C GLU A 85 2.60 10.62 -3.49
N GLU A 86 3.55 11.35 -4.03
CA GLU A 86 4.11 11.13 -5.37
C GLU A 86 4.75 9.73 -5.49
N VAL A 87 5.50 9.32 -4.48
CA VAL A 87 6.11 7.97 -4.44
C VAL A 87 5.01 6.89 -4.45
N TRP A 88 3.99 7.02 -3.60
CA TRP A 88 2.92 6.02 -3.55
C TRP A 88 2.04 6.03 -4.81
N ALA A 89 1.74 7.19 -5.37
CA ALA A 89 1.06 7.30 -6.65
C ALA A 89 1.84 6.59 -7.77
N THR A 90 3.17 6.65 -7.71
CA THR A 90 4.06 5.95 -8.65
C THR A 90 4.07 4.45 -8.39
N VAL A 91 4.13 4.01 -7.14
CA VAL A 91 4.08 2.58 -6.76
C VAL A 91 2.79 1.93 -7.25
N VAL A 92 1.67 2.65 -7.22
CA VAL A 92 0.36 2.16 -7.72
C VAL A 92 0.40 1.85 -9.23
N ARG A 93 1.26 2.51 -9.99
CA ARG A 93 1.42 2.29 -11.45
C ARG A 93 2.23 1.05 -11.78
N LEU A 94 2.89 0.43 -10.81
CA LEU A 94 3.65 -0.79 -11.00
C LEU A 94 2.75 -1.99 -11.36
N PRO A 95 3.26 -2.97 -12.11
CA PRO A 95 2.61 -4.26 -12.27
C PRO A 95 2.27 -4.89 -10.92
N LYS A 96 1.15 -5.61 -10.85
CA LYS A 96 0.58 -6.12 -9.59
C LYS A 96 1.61 -6.81 -8.67
N LYS A 97 2.42 -7.73 -9.21
CA LYS A 97 3.41 -8.48 -8.41
C LYS A 97 4.49 -7.55 -7.84
N GLN A 98 5.06 -6.67 -8.66
CA GLN A 98 6.07 -5.69 -8.22
C GLN A 98 5.50 -4.75 -7.16
N ARG A 99 4.31 -4.22 -7.38
CA ARG A 99 3.62 -3.34 -6.44
C ARG A 99 3.42 -4.00 -5.08
N LEU A 100 2.88 -5.23 -5.04
CA LEU A 100 2.65 -5.95 -3.80
C LEU A 100 3.94 -6.19 -3.02
N VAL A 101 5.01 -6.62 -3.70
CA VAL A 101 6.32 -6.85 -3.07
C VAL A 101 6.90 -5.55 -2.51
N VAL A 102 6.88 -4.46 -3.30
CA VAL A 102 7.37 -3.15 -2.86
C VAL A 102 6.58 -2.64 -1.66
N MET A 103 5.25 -2.73 -1.69
CA MET A 103 4.41 -2.30 -0.58
C MET A 103 4.71 -3.09 0.69
N MET A 104 4.79 -4.42 0.62
CA MET A 104 5.08 -5.26 1.77
C MET A 104 6.47 -4.99 2.34
N ARG A 105 7.47 -4.82 1.49
CA ARG A 105 8.85 -4.55 1.94
C ARG A 105 8.99 -3.20 2.61
N ILE A 106 8.42 -2.13 2.02
CA ILE A 106 8.58 -0.76 2.52
C ILE A 106 7.64 -0.48 3.70
N SER A 107 6.37 -0.85 3.60
CA SER A 107 5.36 -0.46 4.61
C SER A 107 5.34 -1.38 5.81
N GLN A 108 5.67 -2.67 5.64
CA GLN A 108 5.59 -3.68 6.68
C GLN A 108 6.97 -4.22 7.10
N ALA A 109 8.03 -3.83 6.40
CA ALA A 109 9.41 -4.27 6.63
C ALA A 109 9.60 -5.80 6.61
N LEU A 110 8.75 -6.51 5.84
CA LEU A 110 8.81 -7.97 5.74
C LEU A 110 10.07 -8.45 5.04
N SER A 111 10.59 -9.61 5.44
CA SER A 111 11.67 -10.27 4.71
C SER A 111 11.20 -10.73 3.33
N PHE A 112 12.12 -10.91 2.38
CA PHE A 112 11.75 -11.47 1.07
C PHE A 112 11.24 -12.90 1.14
N LYS A 113 11.71 -13.66 2.14
CA LYS A 113 11.21 -15.00 2.44
C LYS A 113 9.74 -14.95 2.85
N ASP A 114 9.38 -14.05 3.79
CA ASP A 114 8.00 -13.90 4.24
C ASP A 114 7.10 -13.39 3.12
N ILE A 115 7.57 -12.42 2.33
CA ILE A 115 6.85 -11.93 1.16
C ILE A 115 6.62 -13.06 0.15
N GLY A 116 7.63 -13.90 -0.08
CA GLY A 116 7.51 -15.08 -0.94
C GLY A 116 6.42 -16.02 -0.45
N ASN A 117 6.41 -16.36 0.84
CA ASN A 117 5.38 -17.19 1.47
C ASN A 117 3.99 -16.59 1.33
N ILE A 118 3.85 -15.29 1.59
CA ILE A 118 2.56 -14.57 1.52
C ILE A 118 2.01 -14.53 0.09
N LEU A 119 2.86 -14.33 -0.90
CA LEU A 119 2.45 -14.15 -2.30
C LEU A 119 2.55 -15.43 -3.16
N ASN A 120 2.90 -16.56 -2.55
CA ASN A 120 3.14 -17.84 -3.23
C ASN A 120 4.19 -17.72 -4.35
N MET A 121 5.35 -17.15 -4.00
CA MET A 121 6.50 -17.06 -4.89
C MET A 121 7.79 -17.40 -4.12
N THR A 122 8.87 -17.71 -4.84
CA THR A 122 10.17 -17.94 -4.21
C THR A 122 10.76 -16.65 -3.65
N GLU A 123 11.65 -16.73 -2.66
CA GLU A 123 12.39 -15.59 -2.14
C GLU A 123 13.16 -14.85 -3.24
N GLY A 124 13.80 -15.61 -4.16
CA GLY A 124 14.48 -15.04 -5.32
C GLY A 124 13.55 -14.26 -6.23
N SER A 125 12.35 -14.79 -6.51
CA SER A 125 11.34 -14.09 -7.29
C SER A 125 10.86 -12.80 -6.58
N ALA A 126 10.71 -12.82 -5.25
CA ALA A 126 10.38 -11.62 -4.48
C ALA A 126 11.48 -10.55 -4.60
N LYS A 127 12.76 -10.93 -4.46
CA LYS A 127 13.91 -10.03 -4.65
C LYS A 127 13.92 -9.40 -6.03
N VAL A 128 13.75 -10.20 -7.09
CA VAL A 128 13.70 -9.71 -8.48
C VAL A 128 12.55 -8.74 -8.70
N ASN A 129 11.34 -9.06 -8.25
CA ASN A 129 10.19 -8.17 -8.35
C ASN A 129 10.39 -6.85 -7.59
N TYR A 130 11.04 -6.89 -6.42
CA TYR A 130 11.41 -5.69 -5.68
C TYR A 130 12.36 -4.79 -6.46
N HIS A 131 13.47 -5.34 -6.96
CA HIS A 131 14.45 -4.59 -7.73
C HIS A 131 13.86 -3.97 -8.99
N HIS A 132 13.08 -4.71 -9.76
CA HIS A 132 12.38 -4.17 -10.92
C HIS A 132 11.37 -3.08 -10.54
N GLY A 133 10.63 -3.29 -9.44
CA GLY A 133 9.70 -2.29 -8.92
C GLY A 133 10.40 -0.99 -8.55
N ILE A 134 11.47 -1.05 -7.75
CA ILE A 134 12.24 0.14 -7.34
C ILE A 134 12.89 0.84 -8.53
N LYS A 135 13.47 0.08 -9.46
CA LYS A 135 14.05 0.67 -10.69
C LYS A 135 13.00 1.44 -11.47
N ARG A 136 11.79 0.88 -11.61
CA ARG A 136 10.69 1.52 -12.33
C ARG A 136 10.14 2.76 -11.60
N VAL A 137 10.05 2.71 -10.27
CA VAL A 137 9.68 3.88 -9.44
C VAL A 137 10.68 5.01 -9.65
N LYS A 138 11.99 4.74 -9.59
CA LYS A 138 13.03 5.74 -9.82
C LYS A 138 12.93 6.36 -11.21
N LEU A 139 12.71 5.57 -12.25
CA LEU A 139 12.54 6.09 -13.61
C LEU A 139 11.31 6.99 -13.74
N LEU A 140 10.18 6.58 -13.15
CA LEU A 140 8.95 7.37 -13.24
C LEU A 140 9.03 8.67 -12.43
N LEU A 141 9.71 8.69 -11.29
CA LEU A 141 9.95 9.89 -10.49
C LEU A 141 11.00 10.80 -11.15
N GLY A 142 12.02 10.23 -11.80
CA GLY A 142 13.06 10.99 -12.51
C GLY A 142 12.56 11.67 -13.78
N ASN A 143 11.55 11.12 -14.45
CA ASN A 143 10.95 11.71 -15.65
C ASN A 143 9.90 12.81 -15.35
N ASN A 144 9.55 13.01 -14.08
CA ASN A 144 8.63 14.07 -13.64
C ASN A 144 9.38 15.36 -13.20
N LYS A 145 10.71 15.40 -13.35
CA LYS A 145 11.54 16.60 -13.19
C LYS A 145 11.98 17.10 -14.56
#